data_c43587740c3329de9debbf774702aba0
#
_entry.id   c43587740c3329de9debbf774702aba0
#
_cell.length_a   1.000
_cell.length_b   1.000
_cell.length_c   1.000
_cell.angle_alpha   90.00
_cell.angle_beta   90.00
_cell.angle_gamma   90.00
#
_symmetry.space_group_name_H-M   'P 1'
#
loop_
_entity.id
_entity.type
_entity.pdbx_description
1 polymer ?
#
loop_
_entity_poly.entity_id
_entity_poly.type
_entity_poly.pdbx_seq_one_letter_code
_entity_poly.pdbx_strand_id
1 'polypeptide(L)' 'MRILALDQASIITGYAIFDDGDLVSFGKL' A
#
# COMPACT_ATOMS: atom_id res chain seq x y z
N MET A 1 1.59 9.51 10.90
CA MET A 1 1.35 8.07 10.99
C MET A 1 1.58 7.43 9.63
N ARG A 2 2.25 6.30 9.60
CA ARG A 2 2.51 5.56 8.36
C ARG A 2 1.47 4.45 8.19
N ILE A 3 0.89 4.35 7.00
CA ILE A 3 -0.15 3.38 6.69
C ILE A 3 0.29 2.55 5.49
N LEU A 4 0.19 1.23 5.62
CA LEU A 4 0.37 0.29 4.52
C LEU A 4 -1.01 -0.18 4.06
N ALA A 5 -1.37 0.14 2.82
CA ALA A 5 -2.60 -0.32 2.20
C ALA A 5 -2.29 -1.47 1.24
N LEU A 6 -3.05 -2.54 1.34
CA LEU A 6 -2.85 -3.74 0.53
C LEU A 6 -4.07 -3.98 -0.35
N ASP A 7 -3.82 -4.32 -1.60
CA ASP A 7 -4.85 -4.76 -2.54
C ASP A 7 -4.98 -6.27 -2.42
N GLN A 8 -5.95 -6.70 -1.62
CA GLN A 8 -6.13 -8.11 -1.29
C GLN A 8 -7.21 -8.74 -2.16
N ALA A 9 -6.82 -9.81 -2.84
CA ALA A 9 -7.73 -10.70 -3.57
C ALA A 9 -7.55 -12.11 -2.97
N SER A 10 -7.40 -13.16 -3.77
CA SER A 10 -6.97 -14.46 -3.24
C SER A 10 -5.54 -14.40 -2.71
N ILE A 11 -4.73 -13.54 -3.31
CA ILE A 11 -3.39 -13.19 -2.82
C ILE A 11 -3.24 -11.68 -2.86
N ILE A 12 -2.27 -11.15 -2.13
CA ILE A 12 -1.97 -9.72 -2.18
C ILE A 12 -1.26 -9.43 -3.49
N THR A 13 -1.83 -8.53 -4.30
CA THR A 13 -1.32 -8.23 -5.64
C THR A 13 -0.74 -6.83 -5.76
N GLY A 14 -1.01 -5.96 -4.79
CA GLY A 14 -0.47 -4.61 -4.81
C GLY A 14 -0.39 -4.01 -3.42
N TYR A 15 0.34 -2.91 -3.30
CA TYR A 15 0.49 -2.19 -2.05
C TYR A 15 0.66 -0.70 -2.29
N ALA A 16 0.36 0.08 -1.27
CA ALA A 16 0.66 1.50 -1.24
C ALA A 16 1.04 1.89 0.19
N ILE A 17 2.04 2.73 0.33
CA ILE A 17 2.50 3.22 1.63
C ILE A 17 2.22 4.71 1.70
N PHE A 18 1.52 5.13 2.75
CA PHE A 18 1.22 6.53 3.04
C PHE A 18 1.93 6.94 4.32
N ASP A 19 2.41 8.16 4.35
CA ASP A 19 3.00 8.75 5.55
C ASP A 19 2.35 10.11 5.77
N ASP A 20 1.63 10.26 6.88
CA ASP A 20 0.87 11.47 7.24
C ASP A 20 -0.09 11.92 6.12
N GLY A 21 -0.71 10.96 5.43
CA GLY A 21 -1.65 11.22 4.36
C GLY A 21 -1.02 11.38 2.98
N ASP A 22 0.30 11.37 2.88
CA ASP A 22 1.01 11.48 1.60
C ASP A 22 1.41 10.10 1.09
N LEU A 23 1.16 9.84 -0.20
CA LEU A 23 1.60 8.61 -0.84
C LEU A 23 3.11 8.66 -1.04
N VAL A 24 3.85 7.74 -0.44
CA VAL A 24 5.31 7.72 -0.53
C VAL A 24 5.84 6.57 -1.38
N SER A 25 5.07 5.49 -1.52
CA SER A 25 5.49 4.36 -2.36
C SER A 25 4.29 3.52 -2.73
N PHE A 26 4.37 2.83 -3.87
CA PHE A 26 3.35 1.86 -4.27
C PHE A 26 3.98 0.89 -5.27
N GLY A 27 3.33 -0.25 -5.43
CA GLY A 27 3.83 -1.24 -6.38
C GLY A 27 2.94 -2.47 -6.45
N LYS A 28 3.43 -3.44 -7.19
CA LYS A 28 2.81 -4.76 -7.34
C LYS A 28 3.70 -5.81 -6.71
N LEU A 29 3.06 -6.81 -6.15
CA LEU A 29 3.73 -7.98 -5.61
C LEU A 29 3.76 -9.14 -6.61
#